data_af1d67aab0e24c61b42e4c69601b704c
#
_entry.id   af1d67aab0e24c61b42e4c69601b704c
#
_cell.length_a   1.000
_cell.length_b   1.000
_cell.length_c   1.000
_cell.angle_alpha   90.00
_cell.angle_beta   90.00
_cell.angle_gamma   90.00
#
_symmetry.space_group_name_H-M   'P 1'
#
loop_
_entity.id
_entity.type
_entity.pdbx_description
1 polymer ?
#
loop_
_entity_poly.entity_id
_entity_poly.type
_entity_poly.pdbx_seq_one_letter_code
_entity_poly.pdbx_strand_id
1 'polypeptide(L)'
;MAYIMTRIQVGDFDTWKPMFDQDLPGARRSAKSLRIFRGVEDPNEVFIQIEFASSDEARMARERLIASKVLDRFRDKTGPTVVEEANTPV
;
A
#
# COMPACT_ATOMS: atom_id res chain seq x y z
N MET A 1 7.33 -14.53 -2.54
CA MET A 1 7.27 -13.08 -2.33
C MET A 1 5.99 -12.72 -1.62
N ALA A 2 6.06 -11.75 -0.77
CA ALA A 2 4.91 -11.26 -0.04
C ALA A 2 4.65 -9.81 -0.39
N TYR A 3 3.44 -9.37 -0.18
CA TYR A 3 3.02 -8.03 -0.58
C TYR A 3 2.15 -7.42 0.50
N ILE A 4 2.13 -6.10 0.54
CA ILE A 4 1.06 -5.37 1.22
C ILE A 4 0.15 -4.80 0.14
N MET A 5 -1.12 -5.12 0.25
CA MET A 5 -2.15 -4.61 -0.63
C MET A 5 -3.02 -3.62 0.13
N THR A 6 -3.19 -2.44 -0.43
CA THR A 6 -4.00 -1.40 0.19
C THR A 6 -4.84 -0.71 -0.88
N ARG A 7 -6.08 -0.43 -0.55
CA ARG A 7 -6.94 0.39 -1.39
C ARG A 7 -7.41 1.57 -0.56
N ILE A 8 -7.29 2.77 -1.11
CA ILE A 8 -7.77 3.99 -0.45
C ILE A 8 -8.52 4.87 -1.44
N GLN A 9 -9.49 5.60 -0.92
CA GLN A 9 -10.18 6.63 -1.66
C GLN A 9 -9.56 7.96 -1.26
N VAL A 10 -8.87 8.61 -2.20
CA VAL A 10 -8.25 9.90 -1.94
C VAL A 10 -9.15 11.01 -2.48
N GLY A 11 -8.97 12.21 -1.96
CA GLY A 11 -9.75 13.35 -2.43
C GLY A 11 -9.29 13.84 -3.80
N ASP A 12 -7.98 13.80 -4.03
CA ASP A 12 -7.36 14.21 -5.28
C ASP A 12 -6.02 13.49 -5.41
N PHE A 13 -5.87 12.70 -6.46
CA PHE A 13 -4.65 11.91 -6.67
C PHE A 13 -3.39 12.78 -6.74
N ASP A 14 -3.46 13.88 -7.50
CA ASP A 14 -2.29 14.71 -7.72
C ASP A 14 -1.83 15.42 -6.45
N THR A 15 -2.74 15.68 -5.52
CA THR A 15 -2.42 16.23 -4.21
C THR A 15 -1.89 15.16 -3.27
N TRP A 16 -2.45 13.96 -3.34
CA TRP A 16 -2.06 12.85 -2.47
C TRP A 16 -0.69 12.27 -2.81
N LYS A 17 -0.38 12.12 -4.09
CA LYS A 17 0.82 11.40 -4.55
C LYS A 17 2.13 11.96 -3.99
N PRO A 18 2.36 13.28 -3.96
CA PRO A 18 3.59 13.80 -3.37
C PRO A 18 3.73 13.48 -1.88
N MET A 19 2.62 13.44 -1.14
CA MET A 19 2.64 13.05 0.27
C MET A 19 3.01 11.59 0.43
N PHE A 20 2.47 10.74 -0.43
CA PHE A 20 2.79 9.32 -0.43
C PHE A 20 4.27 9.09 -0.73
N ASP A 21 4.83 9.84 -1.66
CA ASP A 21 6.22 9.68 -2.08
C ASP A 21 7.22 9.98 -0.96
N GLN A 22 6.81 10.72 0.07
CA GLN A 22 7.68 11.02 1.20
C GLN A 22 7.95 9.82 2.09
N ASP A 23 7.11 8.77 2.02
CA ASP A 23 7.21 7.57 2.86
C ASP A 23 7.43 7.90 4.33
N LEU A 24 6.63 8.82 4.87
CA LEU A 24 6.77 9.27 6.25
C LEU A 24 6.84 8.14 7.28
N PRO A 25 6.05 7.06 7.15
CA PRO A 25 6.17 5.92 8.07
C PRO A 25 7.44 5.12 7.92
N GLY A 26 8.18 5.28 6.82
CA GLY A 26 9.32 4.44 6.52
C GLY A 26 8.96 2.99 6.25
N ALA A 27 7.69 2.72 5.95
CA ALA A 27 7.20 1.36 5.77
C ALA A 27 7.74 0.70 4.51
N ARG A 28 8.24 1.49 3.56
CA ARG A 28 8.73 0.98 2.28
C ARG A 28 10.24 0.77 2.25
N ARG A 29 10.94 0.93 3.37
CA ARG A 29 12.40 0.85 3.40
C ARG A 29 12.95 -0.49 2.90
N SER A 30 12.26 -1.58 3.22
CA SER A 30 12.68 -2.92 2.80
C SER A 30 11.91 -3.42 1.58
N ALA A 31 11.13 -2.56 0.95
CA ALA A 31 10.34 -2.95 -0.21
C ALA A 31 11.23 -3.23 -1.41
N LYS A 32 10.88 -4.27 -2.16
CA LYS A 32 11.57 -4.62 -3.39
C LYS A 32 10.96 -3.92 -4.60
N SER A 33 9.68 -3.65 -4.56
CA SER A 33 9.00 -2.93 -5.62
C SER A 33 7.73 -2.28 -5.09
N LEU A 34 7.24 -1.32 -5.84
CA LEU A 34 6.04 -0.58 -5.52
C LEU A 34 5.27 -0.37 -6.81
N ARG A 35 3.98 -0.68 -6.79
CA ARG A 35 3.09 -0.36 -7.89
C ARG A 35 1.87 0.38 -7.37
N ILE A 36 1.49 1.41 -8.10
CA ILE A 36 0.30 2.19 -7.78
C ILE A 36 -0.63 2.13 -8.98
N PHE A 37 -1.88 1.79 -8.71
CA PHE A 37 -2.92 1.72 -9.73
C PHE A 37 -4.01 2.70 -9.37
N ARG A 38 -4.64 3.27 -10.38
CA ARG A 38 -5.79 4.15 -10.22
C ARG A 38 -7.00 3.49 -10.84
N GLY A 39 -8.16 3.70 -10.25
CA GLY A 39 -9.39 3.26 -10.88
C GLY A 39 -9.56 3.92 -12.23
N VAL A 40 -9.97 3.15 -13.23
CA VAL A 40 -10.22 3.69 -14.56
C VAL A 40 -11.43 4.60 -14.55
N GLU A 41 -12.45 4.23 -13.78
CA GLU A 41 -13.70 4.99 -13.69
C GLU A 41 -13.62 6.07 -12.63
N ASP A 42 -12.80 5.85 -11.58
CA ASP A 42 -12.58 6.82 -10.51
C ASP A 42 -11.07 6.96 -10.28
N PRO A 43 -10.43 7.98 -10.88
CA PRO A 43 -8.99 8.16 -10.73
C PRO A 43 -8.52 8.44 -9.30
N ASN A 44 -9.44 8.74 -8.39
CA ASN A 44 -9.12 8.97 -6.99
C ASN A 44 -9.30 7.72 -6.13
N GLU A 45 -9.66 6.60 -6.73
CA GLU A 45 -9.58 5.29 -6.10
C GLU A 45 -8.20 4.71 -6.40
N VAL A 46 -7.40 4.52 -5.35
CA VAL A 46 -5.99 4.16 -5.49
C VAL A 46 -5.73 2.78 -4.90
N PHE A 47 -5.01 1.96 -5.66
CA PHE A 47 -4.61 0.62 -5.24
C PHE A 47 -3.09 0.59 -5.16
N ILE A 48 -2.56 0.17 -4.03
CA ILE A 48 -1.13 0.18 -3.74
C ILE A 48 -0.67 -1.25 -3.51
N GLN A 49 0.36 -1.66 -4.24
CA GLN A 49 0.97 -2.98 -4.09
C GLN A 49 2.44 -2.79 -3.79
N ILE A 50 2.86 -3.25 -2.62
CA ILE A 50 4.25 -3.15 -2.18
C ILE A 50 4.79 -4.55 -2.00
N GLU A 51 5.91 -4.87 -2.65
CA GLU A 51 6.52 -6.18 -2.63
C GLU A 51 7.65 -6.26 -1.60
N PHE A 52 7.69 -7.36 -0.86
CA PHE A 52 8.72 -7.65 0.12
C PHE A 52 9.30 -9.05 -0.11
N ALA A 53 10.52 -9.29 0.39
CA ALA A 53 11.18 -10.57 0.24
C ALA A 53 10.49 -11.69 1.01
N SER A 54 9.86 -11.36 2.14
CA SER A 54 9.21 -12.34 3.00
C SER A 54 7.94 -11.77 3.63
N SER A 55 7.10 -12.67 4.12
CA SER A 55 5.90 -12.26 4.83
C SER A 55 6.23 -11.57 6.16
N ASP A 56 7.34 -11.94 6.79
CA ASP A 56 7.75 -11.30 8.03
C ASP A 56 8.13 -9.84 7.80
N GLU A 57 8.86 -9.55 6.74
CA GLU A 57 9.19 -8.17 6.38
C GLU A 57 7.93 -7.37 6.05
N ALA A 58 6.99 -7.98 5.33
CA ALA A 58 5.73 -7.33 5.01
C ALA A 58 4.92 -7.02 6.27
N ARG A 59 4.87 -7.95 7.23
CA ARG A 59 4.17 -7.73 8.50
C ARG A 59 4.79 -6.59 9.30
N MET A 60 6.11 -6.53 9.36
CA MET A 60 6.81 -5.46 10.06
C MET A 60 6.51 -4.11 9.42
N ALA A 61 6.53 -4.05 8.10
CA ALA A 61 6.19 -2.83 7.37
C ALA A 61 4.74 -2.42 7.62
N ARG A 62 3.83 -3.39 7.65
CA ARG A 62 2.43 -3.11 7.95
C ARG A 62 2.26 -2.54 9.35
N GLU A 63 2.97 -3.06 10.33
CA GLU A 63 2.89 -2.55 11.69
C GLU A 63 3.35 -1.09 11.77
N ARG A 64 4.43 -0.75 11.08
CA ARG A 64 4.90 0.63 10.99
C ARG A 64 3.85 1.54 10.35
N LEU A 65 3.23 1.05 9.30
CA LEU A 65 2.22 1.81 8.57
C LEU A 65 1.00 2.09 9.47
N ILE A 66 0.53 1.08 10.18
CA ILE A 66 -0.60 1.23 11.09
C ILE A 66 -0.22 2.13 12.27
N ALA A 67 0.96 1.95 12.83
CA ALA A 67 1.41 2.74 13.97
C ALA A 67 1.55 4.23 13.63
N SER A 68 1.88 4.55 12.38
CA SER A 68 2.01 5.93 11.92
C SER A 68 0.68 6.64 11.79
N LYS A 69 -0.42 5.89 11.73
CA LYS A 69 -1.79 6.40 11.58
C LYS A 69 -2.03 7.20 10.30
N VAL A 70 -1.15 7.11 9.32
CA VAL A 70 -1.33 7.85 8.06
C VAL A 70 -2.58 7.42 7.30
N LEU A 71 -3.02 6.16 7.49
CA LEU A 71 -4.21 5.66 6.82
C LEU A 71 -5.51 6.05 7.55
N ASP A 72 -5.41 6.51 8.79
CA ASP A 72 -6.60 6.86 9.58
C ASP A 72 -7.35 8.07 8.99
N ARG A 73 -6.68 8.86 8.17
CA ARG A 73 -7.32 10.00 7.49
C ARG A 73 -8.30 9.58 6.40
N PHE A 74 -8.20 8.34 5.95
CA PHE A 74 -9.06 7.82 4.88
C PHE A 74 -10.17 6.98 5.50
N ARG A 75 -11.42 7.41 5.31
CA ARG A 75 -12.57 6.64 5.80
C ARG A 75 -12.85 5.44 4.92
N ASP A 76 -12.69 5.61 3.61
CA ASP A 76 -12.95 4.58 2.62
C ASP A 76 -11.63 3.95 2.24
N LYS A 77 -11.31 2.85 2.90
CA LYS A 77 -10.08 2.12 2.66
C LYS A 77 -10.26 0.65 2.91
N THR A 78 -9.41 -0.15 2.28
CA THR A 78 -9.35 -1.60 2.49
C THR A 78 -7.89 -1.98 2.71
N GLY A 79 -7.63 -2.77 3.75
CA GLY A 79 -6.26 -3.11 4.14
C GLY A 79 -5.67 -2.08 5.11
N PRO A 80 -4.36 -2.05 5.29
CA PRO A 80 -3.34 -2.82 4.57
C PRO A 80 -3.38 -4.32 4.92
N THR A 81 -3.35 -5.14 3.88
CA THR A 81 -3.41 -6.59 4.03
C THR A 81 -2.11 -7.21 3.54
N VAL A 82 -1.50 -8.03 4.38
CA VAL A 82 -0.33 -8.82 3.96
C VAL A 82 -0.84 -10.03 3.20
N VAL A 83 -0.33 -10.20 2.00
CA VAL A 83 -0.70 -11.32 1.13
C VAL A 83 0.56 -11.99 0.63
N GLU A 84 0.45 -13.24 0.25
CA GLU A 84 1.51 -13.94 -0.43
C GLU A 84 1.00 -14.47 -1.76
N GLU A 85 1.93 -14.67 -2.67
CA GLU A 85 1.56 -15.16 -3.98
C GLU A 85 1.11 -16.62 -3.86
N ALA A 86 -0.12 -16.85 -4.22
CA ALA A 86 -0.70 -18.20 -4.22
C ALA A 86 -0.87 -18.68 -5.67
N ASN A 87 0.08 -18.33 -6.49
CA ASN A 87 0.00 -18.54 -7.92
C ASN A 87 -0.04 -20.00 -8.28
N THR A 88 -1.09 -20.37 -8.94
CA THR A 88 -1.16 -21.64 -9.64
C THR A 88 -1.06 -21.34 -11.12
N PRO A 89 0.00 -21.76 -11.77
CA PRO A 89 0.10 -21.63 -13.22
C PRO A 89 -1.07 -22.35 -13.87
N VAL A 90 -1.68 -21.70 -14.78
CA VAL A 90 -2.82 -22.25 -15.51
C VAL A 90 -2.34 -22.70 -16.87
#